data_c540751db17f70b99d936711c5fd62ca
#
_entry.id   c540751db17f70b99d936711c5fd62ca
#
_cell.length_a   1.000
_cell.length_b   1.000
_cell.length_c   1.000
_cell.angle_alpha   90.00
_cell.angle_beta   90.00
_cell.angle_gamma   90.00
#
_symmetry.space_group_name_H-M   'P 1'
#
loop_
_entity.id
_entity.type
_entity.pdbx_description
1 polymer ?
#
loop_
_entity_poly.entity_id
_entity_poly.type
_entity_poly.pdbx_seq_one_letter_code
_entity_poly.pdbx_strand_id
1 'polypeptide(L)'
;MSQINISIDCVLFGYDSDLDLKVLLIKRKYDPNTAAYKDHNSLPGDLIKYDEELSPAASRILESLTGISDIYLKQFSIFSDPNRVKHPKDQKWLRKFRALPEERVITVGYIALVNIEDFNTDATYFKDEIIGELTREGYYEKIWAKVNDIPELAFDHNNIVEEALKYLKKELNHELSSILLPKNFTLPQLQKLYEDILGKKIDKRNFRKQILKEGSIVKTKHTTNTGKKGKPATFYQFNDTIKETVKD
;
A
#
# COMPACT_ATOMS: atom_id res chain seq x y z
N MET A 1 17.82 9.63 29.72
CA MET A 1 16.35 9.67 29.46
C MET A 1 16.05 8.72 28.33
N SER A 2 15.08 7.84 28.48
CA SER A 2 14.66 6.98 27.37
C SER A 2 13.93 7.83 26.31
N GLN A 3 14.41 7.83 25.09
CA GLN A 3 13.81 8.55 23.98
C GLN A 3 12.68 7.71 23.36
N ILE A 4 11.59 8.34 22.95
CA ILE A 4 10.54 7.72 22.17
C ILE A 4 10.70 8.22 20.74
N ASN A 5 10.93 7.29 19.82
CA ASN A 5 11.01 7.59 18.40
C ASN A 5 9.61 7.48 17.77
N ILE A 6 9.34 8.32 16.78
CA ILE A 6 8.14 8.25 15.97
C ILE A 6 8.56 7.77 14.58
N SER A 7 7.89 6.75 14.08
CA SER A 7 8.05 6.27 12.69
C SER A 7 6.73 6.39 11.93
N ILE A 8 6.84 6.31 10.62
CA ILE A 8 5.72 6.16 9.71
C ILE A 8 5.90 4.86 8.97
N ASP A 9 4.82 4.07 8.88
CA ASP A 9 4.74 2.90 8.04
C ASP A 9 3.58 3.08 7.05
N CYS A 10 3.87 2.96 5.75
CA CYS A 10 2.91 3.14 4.67
C CYS A 10 2.41 1.78 4.16
N VAL A 11 1.10 1.55 4.22
CA VAL A 11 0.46 0.40 3.57
C VAL A 11 -0.02 0.84 2.20
N LEU A 12 0.78 0.57 1.17
CA LEU A 12 0.46 0.90 -0.21
C LEU A 12 -0.30 -0.27 -0.85
N PHE A 13 -1.61 -0.12 -1.02
CA PHE A 13 -2.41 -1.06 -1.78
C PHE A 13 -2.41 -0.71 -3.25
N GLY A 14 -2.26 -1.72 -4.08
CA GLY A 14 -2.34 -1.61 -5.52
C GLY A 14 -3.25 -2.68 -6.12
N TYR A 15 -3.81 -2.36 -7.29
CA TYR A 15 -4.63 -3.29 -8.05
C TYR A 15 -4.06 -3.40 -9.46
N ASP A 16 -3.89 -4.63 -9.95
CA ASP A 16 -3.25 -4.90 -11.25
C ASP A 16 -4.22 -5.42 -12.31
N SER A 17 -3.70 -5.63 -13.52
CA SER A 17 -4.45 -6.20 -14.65
C SER A 17 -4.90 -7.64 -14.44
N ASP A 18 -4.26 -8.39 -13.54
CA ASP A 18 -4.65 -9.75 -13.16
C ASP A 18 -5.84 -9.76 -12.18
N LEU A 19 -6.31 -8.59 -11.81
CA LEU A 19 -7.45 -8.39 -10.89
C LEU A 19 -7.18 -8.90 -9.48
N ASP A 20 -5.96 -8.70 -8.99
CA ASP A 20 -5.55 -9.01 -7.63
C ASP A 20 -5.26 -7.74 -6.82
N LEU A 21 -5.83 -7.66 -5.62
CA LEU A 21 -5.43 -6.64 -4.65
C LEU A 21 -4.10 -7.04 -4.01
N LYS A 22 -3.12 -6.16 -4.11
CA LYS A 22 -1.76 -6.38 -3.64
C LYS A 22 -1.33 -5.29 -2.66
N VAL A 23 -0.34 -5.59 -1.84
CA VAL A 23 0.36 -4.64 -0.99
C VAL A 23 1.83 -4.58 -1.39
N LEU A 24 2.38 -3.37 -1.44
CA LEU A 24 3.80 -3.17 -1.72
C LEU A 24 4.62 -3.45 -0.47
N LEU A 25 5.58 -4.34 -0.61
CA LEU A 25 6.58 -4.66 0.40
C LEU A 25 7.96 -4.22 -0.06
N ILE A 26 8.80 -3.86 0.88
CA ILE A 26 10.19 -3.51 0.68
C ILE A 26 11.07 -4.63 1.23
N LYS A 27 11.96 -5.12 0.39
CA LYS A 27 13.03 -6.02 0.79
C LYS A 27 14.36 -5.31 0.70
N ARG A 28 14.98 -5.04 1.84
CA ARG A 28 16.29 -4.39 1.90
C ARG A 28 17.40 -5.40 1.63
N LYS A 29 18.23 -5.14 0.62
CA LYS A 29 19.42 -5.93 0.28
C LYS A 29 20.65 -5.06 0.48
N TYR A 30 21.45 -5.37 1.50
CA TYR A 30 22.67 -4.59 1.83
C TYR A 30 23.96 -5.14 1.20
N ASP A 31 24.00 -6.42 0.85
CA ASP A 31 25.13 -7.04 0.17
C ASP A 31 24.62 -8.23 -0.64
N PRO A 32 24.81 -8.24 -1.97
CA PRO A 32 24.40 -9.35 -2.82
C PRO A 32 25.07 -10.69 -2.42
N ASN A 33 26.19 -10.65 -1.67
CA ASN A 33 26.96 -11.82 -1.27
C ASN A 33 26.62 -12.32 0.15
N THR A 34 25.87 -11.56 0.96
CA THR A 34 25.46 -11.99 2.30
C THR A 34 24.07 -12.60 2.28
N ALA A 35 24.01 -13.93 2.36
CA ALA A 35 22.77 -14.69 2.49
C ALA A 35 21.96 -14.39 3.78
N ALA A 36 22.47 -13.52 4.67
CA ALA A 36 22.02 -13.36 6.04
C ALA A 36 20.68 -12.60 6.21
N TYR A 37 20.11 -12.02 5.17
CA TYR A 37 18.88 -11.20 5.24
C TYR A 37 17.86 -11.50 4.15
N LYS A 38 17.78 -12.75 3.70
CA LYS A 38 16.86 -13.17 2.63
C LYS A 38 15.37 -12.95 2.95
N ASP A 39 15.00 -12.74 4.22
CA ASP A 39 13.62 -12.95 4.66
C ASP A 39 13.00 -11.76 5.42
N HIS A 40 13.54 -10.55 5.30
CA HIS A 40 12.92 -9.39 5.94
C HIS A 40 12.15 -8.52 4.92
N ASN A 41 10.94 -8.95 4.60
CA ASN A 41 9.98 -8.09 3.95
C ASN A 41 9.40 -7.14 5.00
N SER A 42 9.28 -5.87 4.66
CA SER A 42 8.70 -4.85 5.53
C SER A 42 7.76 -3.94 4.73
N LEU A 43 6.92 -3.21 5.41
CA LEU A 43 6.25 -2.06 4.81
C LEU A 43 7.29 -0.96 4.49
N PRO A 44 7.03 -0.11 3.50
CA PRO A 44 7.74 1.15 3.35
C PRO A 44 7.58 1.98 4.63
N GLY A 45 8.68 2.23 5.33
CA GLY A 45 8.61 2.94 6.60
C GLY A 45 9.98 3.42 7.10
N ASP A 46 9.98 4.52 7.83
CA ASP A 46 11.17 5.11 8.45
C ASP A 46 10.79 6.05 9.61
N LEU A 47 11.81 6.55 10.33
CA LEU A 47 11.65 7.57 11.36
C LEU A 47 11.33 8.94 10.73
N ILE A 48 10.53 9.72 11.43
CA ILE A 48 10.37 11.15 11.10
C ILE A 48 11.62 11.93 11.52
N LYS A 49 11.88 13.05 10.85
CA LYS A 49 12.92 13.99 11.25
C LYS A 49 12.42 14.88 12.39
N TYR A 50 13.35 15.49 13.11
CA TYR A 50 13.04 16.29 14.31
C TYR A 50 12.10 17.46 14.03
N ASP A 51 12.21 18.09 12.90
CA ASP A 51 11.49 19.29 12.46
C ASP A 51 10.46 19.01 11.36
N GLU A 52 10.00 17.76 11.24
CA GLU A 52 9.14 17.31 10.14
C GLU A 52 7.73 16.99 10.65
N GLU A 53 6.72 17.49 9.95
CA GLU A 53 5.33 17.11 10.19
C GLU A 53 5.02 15.71 9.62
N LEU A 54 3.99 15.04 10.18
CA LEU A 54 3.67 13.65 9.83
C LEU A 54 3.31 13.46 8.34
N SER A 55 2.50 14.34 7.74
CA SER A 55 2.07 14.17 6.34
C SER A 55 3.19 14.39 5.33
N PRO A 56 4.03 15.44 5.44
CA PRO A 56 5.24 15.57 4.64
C PRO A 56 6.21 14.40 4.83
N ALA A 57 6.40 13.92 6.07
CA ALA A 57 7.24 12.76 6.36
C ALA A 57 6.73 11.51 5.66
N ALA A 58 5.42 11.25 5.68
CA ALA A 58 4.81 10.11 5.01
C ALA A 58 5.05 10.15 3.49
N SER A 59 4.87 11.31 2.87
CA SER A 59 5.14 11.50 1.42
C SER A 59 6.62 11.27 1.11
N ARG A 60 7.54 11.89 1.86
CA ARG A 60 8.98 11.71 1.69
C ARG A 60 9.40 10.25 1.83
N ILE A 61 8.95 9.59 2.89
CA ILE A 61 9.29 8.19 3.16
C ILE A 61 8.80 7.28 2.04
N LEU A 62 7.54 7.46 1.62
CA LEU A 62 6.98 6.67 0.53
C LEU A 62 7.77 6.89 -0.77
N GLU A 63 8.00 8.15 -1.16
CA GLU A 63 8.74 8.49 -2.38
C GLU A 63 10.18 7.97 -2.33
N SER A 64 10.91 8.17 -1.22
CA SER A 64 12.30 7.73 -1.09
C SER A 64 12.47 6.21 -1.20
N LEU A 65 11.51 5.43 -0.67
CA LEU A 65 11.59 3.97 -0.65
C LEU A 65 10.97 3.30 -1.87
N THR A 66 10.05 3.97 -2.54
CA THR A 66 9.27 3.36 -3.64
C THR A 66 9.42 4.08 -4.97
N GLY A 67 9.85 5.34 -4.96
CA GLY A 67 9.83 6.22 -6.14
C GLY A 67 8.43 6.68 -6.54
N ILE A 68 7.42 6.48 -5.68
CA ILE A 68 6.03 6.82 -5.92
C ILE A 68 5.68 8.08 -5.13
N SER A 69 5.22 9.12 -5.81
CA SER A 69 4.80 10.40 -5.21
C SER A 69 3.44 10.85 -5.75
N ASP A 70 2.91 11.91 -5.18
CA ASP A 70 1.66 12.57 -5.59
C ASP A 70 0.43 11.65 -5.66
N ILE A 71 0.34 10.71 -4.72
CA ILE A 71 -0.75 9.75 -4.64
C ILE A 71 -1.64 9.99 -3.41
N TYR A 72 -2.80 9.32 -3.41
CA TYR A 72 -3.66 9.27 -2.22
C TYR A 72 -2.89 8.71 -1.03
N LEU A 73 -2.79 9.49 0.04
CA LEU A 73 -2.07 9.15 1.26
C LEU A 73 -2.86 9.68 2.46
N LYS A 74 -3.30 8.78 3.36
CA LYS A 74 -4.14 9.15 4.50
C LYS A 74 -3.73 8.40 5.75
N GLN A 75 -3.57 9.11 6.86
CA GLN A 75 -3.38 8.51 8.18
C GLN A 75 -4.61 7.67 8.56
N PHE A 76 -4.40 6.45 9.08
CA PHE A 76 -5.51 5.58 9.46
C PHE A 76 -5.43 5.08 10.92
N SER A 77 -4.24 4.89 11.48
CA SER A 77 -4.10 4.38 12.86
C SER A 77 -2.75 4.73 13.48
N ILE A 78 -2.61 4.49 14.79
CA ILE A 78 -1.36 4.61 15.56
C ILE A 78 -1.08 3.29 16.25
N PHE A 79 0.15 2.80 16.16
CA PHE A 79 0.63 1.55 16.74
C PHE A 79 1.65 1.86 17.83
N SER A 80 1.29 1.61 19.09
CA SER A 80 2.06 2.06 20.25
C SER A 80 2.39 0.95 21.23
N ASP A 81 2.25 -0.33 20.87
CA ASP A 81 2.66 -1.42 21.76
C ASP A 81 4.15 -1.30 22.11
N PRO A 82 4.51 -1.24 23.40
CA PRO A 82 5.90 -1.15 23.84
C PRO A 82 6.79 -2.32 23.37
N ASN A 83 6.20 -3.44 22.96
CA ASN A 83 6.91 -4.63 22.54
C ASN A 83 6.98 -4.82 21.03
N ARG A 84 6.37 -3.93 20.22
CA ARG A 84 6.24 -4.08 18.77
C ARG A 84 7.55 -4.32 18.02
N VAL A 85 8.67 -3.81 18.52
CA VAL A 85 10.00 -3.95 17.91
C VAL A 85 10.94 -4.89 18.69
N LYS A 86 10.44 -5.57 19.75
CA LYS A 86 11.29 -6.36 20.67
C LYS A 86 11.49 -7.81 20.26
N HIS A 87 10.89 -8.28 19.17
CA HIS A 87 11.09 -9.65 18.74
C HIS A 87 12.58 -9.91 18.42
N PRO A 88 13.20 -11.03 18.87
CA PRO A 88 14.64 -11.27 18.72
C PRO A 88 15.17 -11.16 17.29
N LYS A 89 14.39 -11.57 16.27
CA LYS A 89 14.76 -11.43 14.86
C LYS A 89 14.89 -9.97 14.44
N ASP A 90 13.96 -9.13 14.89
CA ASP A 90 13.91 -7.71 14.55
C ASP A 90 15.01 -6.94 15.29
N GLN A 91 15.25 -7.28 16.55
CA GLN A 91 16.34 -6.71 17.34
C GLN A 91 17.72 -7.00 16.73
N LYS A 92 17.94 -8.22 16.23
CA LYS A 92 19.18 -8.58 15.52
C LYS A 92 19.39 -7.72 14.28
N TRP A 93 18.30 -7.37 13.58
CA TRP A 93 18.32 -6.47 12.42
C TRP A 93 18.54 -5.03 12.85
N LEU A 94 17.75 -4.50 13.83
CA LEU A 94 17.83 -3.13 14.31
C LEU A 94 19.22 -2.73 14.82
N ARG A 95 19.94 -3.64 15.52
CA ARG A 95 21.31 -3.43 15.99
C ARG A 95 22.31 -3.10 14.89
N LYS A 96 21.97 -3.36 13.64
CA LYS A 96 22.82 -3.02 12.49
C LYS A 96 22.51 -1.64 11.91
N PHE A 97 21.33 -1.11 12.20
CA PHE A 97 20.81 0.09 11.57
C PHE A 97 20.51 1.23 12.55
N ARG A 98 20.43 0.93 13.83
CA ARG A 98 20.16 1.92 14.86
C ARG A 98 21.23 1.89 15.93
N ALA A 99 21.66 3.08 16.37
CA ALA A 99 22.58 3.21 17.49
C ALA A 99 21.96 2.68 18.80
N LEU A 100 20.64 2.88 18.96
CA LEU A 100 19.85 2.48 20.13
C LEU A 100 18.64 1.62 19.67
N PRO A 101 18.85 0.34 19.37
CA PRO A 101 17.81 -0.54 18.82
C PRO A 101 16.69 -0.86 19.79
N GLU A 102 16.95 -0.72 21.11
CA GLU A 102 15.98 -0.99 22.20
C GLU A 102 15.04 0.17 22.47
N GLU A 103 15.25 1.35 21.85
CA GLU A 103 14.39 2.51 22.06
C GLU A 103 12.98 2.23 21.59
N ARG A 104 12.04 2.79 22.39
CA ARG A 104 10.62 2.68 22.07
C ARG A 104 10.28 3.40 20.79
N VAL A 105 9.49 2.74 19.94
CA VAL A 105 8.97 3.32 18.69
C VAL A 105 7.45 3.33 18.73
N ILE A 106 6.87 4.48 18.40
CA ILE A 106 5.45 4.63 18.09
C ILE A 106 5.34 4.86 16.60
N THR A 107 4.50 4.08 15.92
CA THR A 107 4.30 4.20 14.48
C THR A 107 2.96 4.83 14.16
N VAL A 108 2.99 5.78 13.24
CA VAL A 108 1.79 6.33 12.59
C VAL A 108 1.60 5.61 11.25
N GLY A 109 0.50 4.87 11.13
CA GLY A 109 0.15 4.12 9.92
C GLY A 109 -0.54 5.02 8.89
N TYR A 110 -0.02 5.02 7.67
CA TYR A 110 -0.61 5.66 6.50
C TYR A 110 -1.05 4.62 5.49
N ILE A 111 -2.23 4.82 4.91
CA ILE A 111 -2.72 4.04 3.78
C ILE A 111 -2.50 4.84 2.50
N ALA A 112 -2.01 4.18 1.47
CA ALA A 112 -1.84 4.70 0.13
C ALA A 112 -2.49 3.76 -0.89
N LEU A 113 -3.00 4.31 -1.99
CA LEU A 113 -3.71 3.57 -3.03
C LEU A 113 -3.15 3.92 -4.40
N VAL A 114 -2.95 2.92 -5.25
CA VAL A 114 -2.49 3.10 -6.62
C VAL A 114 -3.10 2.07 -7.58
N ASN A 115 -3.18 2.43 -8.85
CA ASN A 115 -3.23 1.45 -9.93
C ASN A 115 -1.79 1.03 -10.25
N ILE A 116 -1.46 -0.26 -10.12
CA ILE A 116 -0.08 -0.75 -10.28
C ILE A 116 0.46 -0.46 -11.68
N GLU A 117 -0.39 -0.49 -12.70
CA GLU A 117 0.01 -0.26 -14.10
C GLU A 117 0.54 1.17 -14.36
N ASP A 118 0.21 2.12 -13.47
CA ASP A 118 0.64 3.51 -13.60
C ASP A 118 2.06 3.74 -13.06
N PHE A 119 2.68 2.74 -12.43
CA PHE A 119 3.97 2.90 -11.74
C PHE A 119 5.00 1.85 -12.15
N ASN A 120 6.24 2.30 -12.31
CA ASN A 120 7.37 1.38 -12.50
C ASN A 120 7.74 0.71 -11.16
N THR A 121 7.82 -0.63 -11.18
CA THR A 121 8.13 -1.46 -10.01
C THR A 121 9.58 -1.93 -9.96
N ASP A 122 10.49 -1.36 -10.76
CA ASP A 122 11.91 -1.71 -10.75
C ASP A 122 12.55 -1.43 -9.38
N ALA A 123 13.61 -2.16 -9.07
CA ALA A 123 14.36 -1.97 -7.84
C ALA A 123 14.89 -0.53 -7.74
N THR A 124 14.72 0.09 -6.58
CA THR A 124 15.23 1.44 -6.31
C THR A 124 16.59 1.32 -5.63
N TYR A 125 17.60 1.94 -6.25
CA TYR A 125 18.93 2.09 -5.64
C TYR A 125 18.89 3.24 -4.65
N PHE A 126 19.43 3.03 -3.46
CA PHE A 126 19.66 4.12 -2.51
C PHE A 126 21.16 4.25 -2.24
N LYS A 127 21.61 5.47 -2.19
CA LYS A 127 22.98 5.85 -1.81
C LYS A 127 22.88 6.79 -0.60
N ASP A 128 23.77 6.58 0.35
CA ASP A 128 23.95 7.50 1.48
C ASP A 128 22.78 7.63 2.46
N GLU A 129 22.11 6.54 2.81
CA GLU A 129 21.35 6.54 4.04
C GLU A 129 22.32 6.70 5.23
N ILE A 130 22.37 7.90 5.81
CA ILE A 130 23.15 8.16 7.03
C ILE A 130 22.35 7.63 8.20
N ILE A 131 22.76 6.47 8.71
CA ILE A 131 22.21 5.93 9.95
C ILE A 131 23.28 6.08 11.03
N GLY A 132 23.23 7.18 11.78
CA GLY A 132 24.29 7.59 12.69
C GLY A 132 25.56 8.05 11.93
N GLU A 133 26.74 7.51 12.25
CA GLU A 133 28.02 7.84 11.59
C GLU A 133 28.34 6.93 10.39
N LEU A 134 27.44 6.00 10.03
CA LEU A 134 27.68 4.99 8.98
C LEU A 134 26.89 5.32 7.71
N THR A 135 27.60 5.64 6.66
CA THR A 135 27.06 5.70 5.29
C THR A 135 26.90 4.29 4.75
N ARG A 136 25.73 3.93 4.24
CA ARG A 136 25.46 2.62 3.68
C ARG A 136 24.84 2.73 2.29
N GLU A 137 25.32 1.88 1.40
CA GLU A 137 24.74 1.71 0.07
C GLU A 137 23.98 0.37 0.01
N GLY A 138 22.88 0.34 -0.72
CA GLY A 138 22.10 -0.87 -0.88
C GLY A 138 20.98 -0.71 -1.90
N TYR A 139 20.16 -1.75 -2.01
CA TYR A 139 19.02 -1.78 -2.92
C TYR A 139 17.76 -2.12 -2.16
N TYR A 140 16.68 -1.40 -2.46
CA TYR A 140 15.33 -1.81 -2.12
C TYR A 140 14.75 -2.60 -3.30
N GLU A 141 14.41 -3.85 -3.05
CA GLU A 141 13.58 -4.62 -3.97
C GLU A 141 12.12 -4.39 -3.59
N LYS A 142 11.35 -3.89 -4.52
CA LYS A 142 9.90 -3.72 -4.37
C LYS A 142 9.20 -5.02 -4.76
N ILE A 143 8.33 -5.51 -3.89
CA ILE A 143 7.60 -6.76 -4.09
C ILE A 143 6.10 -6.49 -3.91
N TRP A 144 5.30 -6.74 -4.93
CA TRP A 144 3.85 -6.74 -4.81
C TRP A 144 3.35 -8.10 -4.34
N ALA A 145 2.98 -8.20 -3.07
CA ALA A 145 2.39 -9.39 -2.49
C ALA A 145 0.86 -9.35 -2.56
N LYS A 146 0.22 -10.47 -2.93
CA LYS A 146 -1.24 -10.56 -2.85
C LYS A 146 -1.70 -10.43 -1.40
N VAL A 147 -2.74 -9.63 -1.17
CA VAL A 147 -3.26 -9.37 0.18
C VAL A 147 -3.64 -10.66 0.93
N ASN A 148 -4.07 -11.69 0.21
CA ASN A 148 -4.43 -12.99 0.79
C ASN A 148 -3.24 -13.95 0.99
N ASP A 149 -2.03 -13.56 0.59
CA ASP A 149 -0.82 -14.38 0.64
C ASP A 149 0.40 -13.54 1.04
N ILE A 150 0.23 -12.72 2.08
CA ILE A 150 1.29 -11.88 2.61
C ILE A 150 2.21 -12.75 3.48
N PRO A 151 3.53 -12.76 3.22
CA PRO A 151 4.49 -13.49 4.04
C PRO A 151 4.57 -12.90 5.46
N GLU A 152 5.30 -13.57 6.34
CA GLU A 152 5.67 -12.98 7.62
C GLU A 152 6.54 -11.73 7.38
N LEU A 153 6.11 -10.60 7.92
CA LEU A 153 6.79 -9.32 7.82
C LEU A 153 7.66 -9.05 9.05
N ALA A 154 8.54 -8.04 8.92
CA ALA A 154 9.29 -7.51 10.04
C ALA A 154 8.34 -6.83 11.05
N PHE A 155 8.73 -6.81 12.31
CA PHE A 155 8.01 -6.15 13.40
C PHE A 155 6.56 -6.64 13.51
N ASP A 156 5.65 -5.71 13.75
CA ASP A 156 4.22 -5.91 13.78
C ASP A 156 3.53 -5.53 12.44
N HIS A 157 4.29 -5.51 11.33
CA HIS A 157 3.78 -5.03 10.05
C HIS A 157 2.61 -5.86 9.50
N ASN A 158 2.52 -7.16 9.79
CA ASN A 158 1.32 -7.94 9.45
C ASN A 158 0.07 -7.36 10.12
N ASN A 159 0.17 -6.98 11.42
CA ASN A 159 -0.93 -6.33 12.13
C ASN A 159 -1.29 -4.97 11.53
N ILE A 160 -0.29 -4.18 11.11
CA ILE A 160 -0.52 -2.89 10.45
C ILE A 160 -1.29 -3.08 9.13
N VAL A 161 -0.93 -4.09 8.33
CA VAL A 161 -1.68 -4.41 7.08
C VAL A 161 -3.11 -4.86 7.38
N GLU A 162 -3.33 -5.68 8.40
CA GLU A 162 -4.68 -6.10 8.78
C GLU A 162 -5.57 -4.93 9.19
N GLU A 163 -5.05 -3.99 9.99
CA GLU A 163 -5.78 -2.78 10.39
C GLU A 163 -6.02 -1.85 9.19
N ALA A 164 -5.05 -1.71 8.27
CA ALA A 164 -5.24 -0.95 7.04
C ALA A 164 -6.34 -1.56 6.15
N LEU A 165 -6.42 -2.90 6.06
CA LEU A 165 -7.50 -3.58 5.34
C LEU A 165 -8.87 -3.36 5.99
N LYS A 166 -8.94 -3.37 7.32
CA LYS A 166 -10.18 -3.05 8.04
C LYS A 166 -10.61 -1.61 7.76
N TYR A 167 -9.65 -0.68 7.76
CA TYR A 167 -9.89 0.71 7.40
C TYR A 167 -10.39 0.84 5.95
N LEU A 168 -9.70 0.22 4.98
CA LEU A 168 -10.09 0.23 3.57
C LEU A 168 -11.50 -0.34 3.35
N LYS A 169 -11.85 -1.43 4.05
CA LYS A 169 -13.21 -2.00 4.02
C LYS A 169 -14.28 -1.02 4.49
N LYS A 170 -14.00 -0.28 5.55
CA LYS A 170 -14.93 0.69 6.14
C LYS A 170 -15.12 1.91 5.25
N GLU A 171 -14.04 2.40 4.66
CA GLU A 171 -14.03 3.62 3.85
C GLU A 171 -14.28 3.35 2.35
N LEU A 172 -14.49 2.09 1.96
CA LEU A 172 -14.68 1.70 0.56
C LEU A 172 -15.85 2.46 -0.08
N ASN A 173 -15.53 3.27 -1.05
CA ASN A 173 -16.45 4.09 -1.82
C ASN A 173 -16.00 4.20 -3.28
N HIS A 174 -16.71 4.98 -4.08
CA HIS A 174 -16.39 5.16 -5.50
C HIS A 174 -15.08 5.92 -5.72
N GLU A 175 -14.75 6.87 -4.85
CA GLU A 175 -13.51 7.65 -4.94
C GLU A 175 -12.29 6.73 -4.77
N LEU A 176 -12.24 5.93 -3.70
CA LEU A 176 -11.16 4.96 -3.48
C LEU A 176 -11.08 3.90 -4.59
N SER A 177 -12.24 3.45 -5.08
CA SER A 177 -12.30 2.50 -6.20
C SER A 177 -11.75 3.09 -7.49
N SER A 178 -11.92 4.40 -7.72
CA SER A 178 -11.43 5.09 -8.92
C SER A 178 -9.91 5.25 -8.95
N ILE A 179 -9.26 5.21 -7.79
CA ILE A 179 -7.80 5.23 -7.70
C ILE A 179 -7.21 3.85 -8.03
N LEU A 180 -7.87 2.78 -7.59
CA LEU A 180 -7.38 1.41 -7.76
C LEU A 180 -7.65 0.84 -9.16
N LEU A 181 -8.72 1.26 -9.83
CA LEU A 181 -9.10 0.76 -11.14
C LEU A 181 -8.59 1.65 -12.28
N PRO A 182 -8.32 1.07 -13.47
CA PRO A 182 -8.02 1.86 -14.65
C PRO A 182 -9.20 2.76 -15.02
N LYS A 183 -8.94 3.88 -15.69
CA LYS A 183 -9.97 4.85 -16.11
C LYS A 183 -11.16 4.19 -16.81
N ASN A 184 -10.91 3.16 -17.64
CA ASN A 184 -11.92 2.34 -18.29
C ASN A 184 -11.90 0.94 -17.69
N PHE A 185 -12.95 0.54 -17.02
CA PHE A 185 -13.07 -0.76 -16.38
C PHE A 185 -14.38 -1.48 -16.77
N THR A 186 -14.43 -2.77 -16.54
CA THR A 186 -15.64 -3.59 -16.70
C THR A 186 -16.33 -3.81 -15.36
N LEU A 187 -17.64 -4.06 -15.37
CA LEU A 187 -18.35 -4.43 -14.13
C LEU A 187 -17.76 -5.64 -13.39
N PRO A 188 -17.27 -6.70 -14.06
CA PRO A 188 -16.56 -7.77 -13.39
C PRO A 188 -15.28 -7.32 -12.66
N GLN A 189 -14.52 -6.37 -13.23
CA GLN A 189 -13.34 -5.81 -12.55
C GLN A 189 -13.73 -5.05 -11.29
N LEU A 190 -14.73 -4.17 -11.37
CA LEU A 190 -15.25 -3.46 -10.20
C LEU A 190 -15.78 -4.43 -9.14
N GLN A 191 -16.58 -5.44 -9.53
CA GLN A 191 -17.08 -6.45 -8.60
C GLN A 191 -15.94 -7.21 -7.92
N LYS A 192 -14.92 -7.62 -8.68
CA LYS A 192 -13.77 -8.36 -8.13
C LYS A 192 -12.99 -7.51 -7.12
N LEU A 193 -12.77 -6.22 -7.42
CA LEU A 193 -12.15 -5.29 -6.47
C LEU A 193 -12.92 -5.24 -5.14
N TYR A 194 -14.25 -5.10 -5.21
CA TYR A 194 -15.09 -5.10 -4.01
C TYR A 194 -15.03 -6.44 -3.26
N GLU A 195 -15.04 -7.56 -3.98
CA GLU A 195 -14.91 -8.90 -3.38
C GLU A 195 -13.58 -9.06 -2.65
N ASP A 196 -12.48 -8.60 -3.25
CA ASP A 196 -11.14 -8.68 -2.66
C ASP A 196 -11.01 -7.80 -1.40
N ILE A 197 -11.44 -6.55 -1.48
CA ILE A 197 -11.40 -5.65 -0.33
C ILE A 197 -12.32 -6.17 0.78
N LEU A 198 -13.54 -6.59 0.47
CA LEU A 198 -14.51 -7.05 1.47
C LEU A 198 -14.19 -8.46 2.00
N GLY A 199 -13.38 -9.24 1.29
CA GLY A 199 -13.04 -10.62 1.63
C GLY A 199 -14.23 -11.59 1.51
N LYS A 200 -15.21 -11.30 0.64
CA LYS A 200 -16.41 -12.13 0.44
C LYS A 200 -16.92 -12.05 -0.99
N LYS A 201 -17.55 -13.11 -1.46
CA LYS A 201 -18.23 -13.14 -2.76
C LYS A 201 -19.50 -12.29 -2.75
N ILE A 202 -19.76 -11.62 -3.85
CA ILE A 202 -20.92 -10.73 -4.05
C ILE A 202 -21.79 -11.31 -5.16
N ASP A 203 -23.12 -11.34 -4.94
CA ASP A 203 -24.05 -11.75 -5.99
C ASP A 203 -23.98 -10.80 -7.19
N LYS A 204 -23.65 -11.33 -8.35
CA LYS A 204 -23.40 -10.58 -9.58
C LYS A 204 -24.61 -9.75 -10.05
N ARG A 205 -25.83 -10.29 -9.90
CA ARG A 205 -27.05 -9.60 -10.36
C ARG A 205 -27.38 -8.43 -9.47
N ASN A 206 -27.32 -8.64 -8.15
CA ASN A 206 -27.59 -7.61 -7.15
C ASN A 206 -26.54 -6.50 -7.22
N PHE A 207 -25.26 -6.85 -7.29
CA PHE A 207 -24.17 -5.88 -7.44
C PHE A 207 -24.37 -5.00 -8.66
N ARG A 208 -24.60 -5.61 -9.84
CA ARG A 208 -24.84 -4.87 -11.07
C ARG A 208 -26.06 -3.93 -10.96
N LYS A 209 -27.17 -4.42 -10.39
CA LYS A 209 -28.39 -3.63 -10.22
C LYS A 209 -28.13 -2.44 -9.31
N GLN A 210 -27.42 -2.63 -8.20
CA GLN A 210 -27.12 -1.60 -7.22
C GLN A 210 -26.21 -0.53 -7.81
N ILE A 211 -25.06 -0.89 -8.35
CA ILE A 211 -24.06 0.03 -8.93
C ILE A 211 -24.66 0.89 -10.06
N LEU A 212 -25.47 0.27 -10.95
CA LEU A 212 -26.13 1.03 -12.03
C LEU A 212 -27.26 1.93 -11.52
N LYS A 213 -27.94 1.56 -10.41
CA LYS A 213 -28.96 2.42 -9.80
C LYS A 213 -28.36 3.62 -9.09
N GLU A 214 -27.20 3.49 -8.48
CA GLU A 214 -26.49 4.57 -7.79
C GLU A 214 -26.00 5.66 -8.75
N GLY A 215 -25.89 5.37 -10.07
CA GLY A 215 -25.45 6.34 -11.06
C GLY A 215 -23.98 6.75 -10.97
N SER A 216 -23.23 6.10 -10.09
CA SER A 216 -21.81 6.39 -9.83
C SER A 216 -20.86 6.02 -10.97
N ILE A 217 -21.36 5.26 -11.95
CA ILE A 217 -20.60 4.88 -13.15
C ILE A 217 -21.41 5.16 -14.42
N VAL A 218 -20.70 5.54 -15.48
CA VAL A 218 -21.28 5.79 -16.80
C VAL A 218 -20.71 4.83 -17.83
N LYS A 219 -21.55 4.37 -18.75
CA LYS A 219 -21.12 3.50 -19.84
C LYS A 219 -20.31 4.30 -20.86
N THR A 220 -19.15 3.80 -21.25
CA THR A 220 -18.33 4.40 -22.30
C THR A 220 -18.76 3.94 -23.69
N LYS A 221 -18.35 4.68 -24.72
CA LYS A 221 -18.54 4.30 -26.12
C LYS A 221 -17.55 3.21 -26.58
N HIS A 222 -16.52 2.94 -25.78
CA HIS A 222 -15.50 1.94 -26.12
C HIS A 222 -16.00 0.53 -25.81
N THR A 223 -15.78 -0.37 -26.78
CA THR A 223 -15.98 -1.83 -26.63
C THR A 223 -14.70 -2.50 -27.07
N THR A 224 -14.20 -3.50 -26.31
CA THR A 224 -13.06 -4.29 -26.79
C THR A 224 -13.53 -5.38 -27.72
N ASN A 225 -12.96 -5.43 -28.90
CA ASN A 225 -12.88 -6.66 -29.69
C ASN A 225 -11.66 -7.45 -29.20
N THR A 226 -11.82 -8.30 -28.19
CA THR A 226 -10.71 -9.12 -27.65
C THR A 226 -10.34 -10.30 -28.53
N GLY A 227 -10.85 -10.40 -29.76
CA GLY A 227 -10.55 -11.51 -30.67
C GLY A 227 -10.99 -12.92 -30.19
N LYS A 228 -11.44 -13.03 -28.91
CA LYS A 228 -11.97 -14.27 -28.34
C LYS A 228 -13.46 -14.38 -28.63
N LYS A 229 -13.93 -15.59 -28.96
CA LYS A 229 -15.36 -15.88 -29.14
C LYS A 229 -16.14 -15.45 -27.89
N GLY A 230 -16.88 -14.34 -27.97
CA GLY A 230 -17.71 -13.83 -26.89
C GLY A 230 -18.28 -12.45 -27.21
N LYS A 231 -19.33 -12.04 -26.49
CA LYS A 231 -19.92 -10.70 -26.60
C LYS A 231 -18.87 -9.67 -26.14
N PRO A 232 -18.65 -8.57 -26.91
CA PRO A 232 -17.70 -7.53 -26.52
C PRO A 232 -17.96 -7.03 -25.08
N ALA A 233 -16.89 -6.82 -24.31
CA ALA A 233 -17.02 -6.29 -22.96
C ALA A 233 -17.48 -4.82 -23.01
N THR A 234 -18.42 -4.47 -22.14
CA THR A 234 -18.85 -3.08 -21.96
C THR A 234 -17.96 -2.43 -20.92
N PHE A 235 -17.35 -1.30 -21.29
CA PHE A 235 -16.57 -0.48 -20.39
C PHE A 235 -17.39 0.61 -19.72
N TYR A 236 -16.98 0.92 -18.51
CA TYR A 236 -17.55 1.97 -17.66
C TYR A 236 -16.42 2.90 -17.18
N GLN A 237 -16.78 4.09 -16.79
CA GLN A 237 -15.94 5.06 -16.07
C GLN A 237 -16.70 5.51 -14.84
N PHE A 238 -16.00 5.96 -13.81
CA PHE A 238 -16.64 6.64 -12.70
C PHE A 238 -17.21 7.99 -13.15
N ASN A 239 -18.33 8.36 -12.57
CA ASN A 239 -19.01 9.62 -12.89
C ASN A 239 -18.42 10.73 -12.03
N ASP A 240 -17.58 11.58 -12.60
CA ASP A 240 -16.91 12.68 -11.90
C ASP A 240 -17.89 13.76 -11.36
N THR A 241 -19.13 13.81 -11.86
CA THR A 241 -20.15 14.77 -11.42
C THR A 241 -20.66 14.51 -9.99
N ILE A 242 -20.41 13.33 -9.42
CA ILE A 242 -20.86 12.98 -8.05
C ILE A 242 -19.84 13.43 -6.98
N LYS A 243 -18.65 13.86 -7.37
CA LYS A 243 -17.63 14.38 -6.42
C LYS A 243 -18.04 15.66 -5.69
N GLU A 244 -19.01 16.40 -6.19
CA GLU A 244 -19.44 17.69 -5.61
C GLU A 244 -20.52 17.59 -4.53
N THR A 245 -21.15 16.44 -4.32
CA THR A 245 -22.32 16.32 -3.43
C THR A 245 -22.02 15.75 -2.04
N VAL A 246 -20.77 15.47 -1.70
CA VAL A 246 -20.35 14.88 -0.39
C VAL A 246 -19.39 15.79 0.37
N LYS A 247 -19.41 17.09 0.09
CA LYS A 247 -18.75 18.11 0.92
C LYS A 247 -19.82 18.99 1.54
N ASP A 248 -20.46 18.48 2.59
CA ASP A 248 -21.09 19.25 3.68
C ASP A 248 -21.07 18.42 4.97
#